data_75dc020904d37e5b8bb149949eb46b51
#
_entry.id   75dc020904d37e5b8bb149949eb46b51
#
_cell.length_a   1.000
_cell.length_b   1.000
_cell.length_c   1.000
_cell.angle_alpha   90.00
_cell.angle_beta   90.00
_cell.angle_gamma   90.00
#
_symmetry.space_group_name_H-M   'P 1'
#
loop_
_entity.id
_entity.type
_entity.pdbx_description
1 polymer ?
#
loop_
_entity_poly.entity_id
_entity_poly.type
_entity_poly.pdbx_seq_one_letter_code
_entity_poly.pdbx_strand_id
1 'polypeptide(L)'
;MYEWLKSIYIGKNEPSKNEFDLDYPAYLADLRRNGTITKKEQEEWKDDQWKKVEYEIENMFTSSNRAVYGKISTFIPILCEYDIVNSVETMLVTAARINEALDKIRSVDFSIFYRDTTFSDPAHDITREFLKKEVLPDVILMPNAGTKAMMWQETAGGRRDTSARFLFPVMTAGNLDELMLETAGRFRWEMCRKEQGARWNDIREMSLTSEYYDYVQYYKKNHDLSPEAKEKLKNALWKAKNNYREVFVKDYQVWIKYEAKGSFRMNRVARGILFRYCPFVKEIRDSLKVSPMYQEMIQKYDIIIGREKRHVALFEDKYRKAGGELTEEMIVNKEFYEM
;
A
#
# COMPACT_ATOMS: atom_id res chain seq x y z
N MET A 1 -3.39 2.72 -28.74
CA MET A 1 -2.85 2.15 -27.48
C MET A 1 -1.81 1.09 -27.82
N TYR A 2 -0.67 1.13 -27.15
CA TYR A 2 0.38 0.15 -27.37
C TYR A 2 -0.02 -1.21 -26.78
N GLU A 3 -0.04 -2.26 -27.58
CA GLU A 3 -0.39 -3.60 -27.09
C GLU A 3 0.53 -4.09 -25.97
N TRP A 4 1.80 -3.70 -26.00
CA TRP A 4 2.75 -4.03 -24.94
C TRP A 4 2.35 -3.47 -23.57
N LEU A 5 1.69 -2.29 -23.52
CA LEU A 5 1.27 -1.69 -22.27
C LEU A 5 0.28 -2.57 -21.52
N LYS A 6 -0.69 -3.15 -22.23
CA LYS A 6 -1.65 -4.09 -21.64
C LYS A 6 -0.97 -5.35 -21.11
N SER A 7 0.08 -5.82 -21.80
CA SER A 7 0.78 -7.04 -21.39
C SER A 7 1.60 -6.89 -20.11
N ILE A 8 2.01 -5.68 -19.76
CA ILE A 8 2.78 -5.40 -18.54
C ILE A 8 1.94 -4.87 -17.39
N TYR A 9 0.67 -4.55 -17.61
CA TYR A 9 -0.23 -4.06 -16.57
C TYR A 9 -0.77 -5.23 -15.75
N ILE A 10 -0.50 -5.21 -14.44
CA ILE A 10 -0.92 -6.26 -13.51
C ILE A 10 -1.93 -5.65 -12.54
N GLY A 11 -3.10 -6.25 -12.43
CA GLY A 11 -4.18 -5.76 -11.59
C GLY A 11 -5.52 -6.14 -12.19
N LYS A 12 -6.45 -5.21 -12.23
CA LYS A 12 -7.74 -5.38 -12.89
C LYS A 12 -7.56 -5.38 -14.41
N ASN A 13 -8.53 -5.92 -15.15
CA ASN A 13 -8.51 -5.93 -16.62
C ASN A 13 -8.37 -4.54 -17.23
N GLU A 14 -8.77 -3.49 -16.51
CA GLU A 14 -8.61 -2.10 -16.89
C GLU A 14 -7.92 -1.32 -15.76
N PRO A 15 -7.18 -0.24 -16.08
CA PRO A 15 -6.59 0.64 -15.10
C PRO A 15 -7.63 1.22 -14.16
N SER A 16 -7.27 1.36 -12.88
CA SER A 16 -8.13 2.01 -11.90
C SER A 16 -8.36 3.49 -12.26
N LYS A 17 -9.53 4.00 -11.88
CA LYS A 17 -9.85 5.43 -12.01
C LYS A 17 -9.01 6.26 -11.05
N ASN A 18 -7.79 6.55 -11.44
CA ASN A 18 -6.85 7.33 -10.66
C ASN A 18 -6.32 8.49 -11.50
N GLU A 19 -6.44 9.69 -11.00
CA GLU A 19 -5.84 10.86 -11.63
C GLU A 19 -4.42 11.04 -11.09
N PHE A 20 -3.48 10.61 -11.86
CA PHE A 20 -2.07 10.66 -11.51
C PHE A 20 -1.45 12.00 -11.82
N ASP A 21 -1.81 12.56 -12.97
CA ASP A 21 -1.26 13.80 -13.47
C ASP A 21 -2.38 14.82 -13.67
N LEU A 22 -2.29 15.91 -12.94
CA LEU A 22 -3.21 17.03 -13.07
C LEU A 22 -3.08 17.74 -14.44
N ASP A 23 -1.97 17.51 -15.13
CA ASP A 23 -1.68 18.10 -16.45
C ASP A 23 -2.29 17.31 -17.62
N TYR A 24 -2.88 16.12 -17.38
CA TYR A 24 -3.47 15.34 -18.45
C TYR A 24 -4.55 16.07 -19.28
N PRO A 25 -5.47 16.82 -18.66
CA PRO A 25 -6.42 17.65 -19.43
C PRO A 25 -5.74 18.72 -20.26
N ALA A 26 -4.66 19.33 -19.76
CA ALA A 26 -3.87 20.32 -20.51
C ALA A 26 -3.15 19.68 -21.70
N TYR A 27 -2.58 18.48 -21.51
CA TYR A 27 -1.99 17.67 -22.58
C TYR A 27 -2.98 17.37 -23.72
N LEU A 28 -4.20 16.92 -23.39
CA LEU A 28 -5.25 16.68 -24.37
C LEU A 28 -5.66 17.97 -25.12
N ALA A 29 -5.71 19.09 -24.41
CA ALA A 29 -6.00 20.39 -25.02
C ALA A 29 -4.92 20.81 -26.00
N ASP A 30 -3.64 20.54 -25.70
CA ASP A 30 -2.51 20.81 -26.59
C ASP A 30 -2.52 19.90 -27.83
N LEU A 31 -2.80 18.60 -27.68
CA LEU A 31 -2.96 17.67 -28.80
C LEU A 31 -4.06 18.15 -29.75
N ARG A 32 -5.18 18.62 -29.22
CA ARG A 32 -6.25 19.18 -30.04
C ARG A 32 -5.84 20.48 -30.72
N ARG A 33 -5.15 21.37 -30.01
CA ARG A 33 -4.66 22.64 -30.59
C ARG A 33 -3.70 22.39 -31.75
N ASN A 34 -2.88 21.36 -31.64
CA ASN A 34 -1.93 20.96 -32.65
C ASN A 34 -2.56 20.14 -33.80
N GLY A 35 -3.86 19.88 -33.72
CA GLY A 35 -4.58 19.10 -34.74
C GLY A 35 -4.30 17.60 -34.72
N THR A 36 -3.67 17.08 -33.67
CA THR A 36 -3.35 15.66 -33.52
C THR A 36 -4.59 14.84 -33.17
N ILE A 37 -5.52 15.42 -32.43
CA ILE A 37 -6.80 14.82 -32.08
C ILE A 37 -7.96 15.76 -32.34
N THR A 38 -9.14 15.21 -32.61
CA THR A 38 -10.40 15.94 -32.77
C THR A 38 -11.02 16.30 -31.41
N LYS A 39 -12.02 17.17 -31.40
CA LYS A 39 -12.80 17.46 -30.21
C LYS A 39 -13.48 16.23 -29.63
N LYS A 40 -13.97 15.34 -30.49
CA LYS A 40 -14.63 14.10 -30.11
C LYS A 40 -13.65 13.16 -29.42
N GLU A 41 -12.47 12.94 -30.00
CA GLU A 41 -11.41 12.13 -29.41
C GLU A 41 -10.91 12.71 -28.10
N GLN A 42 -10.83 14.04 -27.95
CA GLN A 42 -10.47 14.68 -26.69
C GLN A 42 -11.46 14.32 -25.57
N GLU A 43 -12.76 14.33 -25.83
CA GLU A 43 -13.76 13.98 -24.82
C GLU A 43 -13.74 12.47 -24.51
N GLU A 44 -13.57 11.61 -25.50
CA GLU A 44 -13.45 10.17 -25.32
C GLU A 44 -12.19 9.81 -24.51
N TRP A 45 -11.04 10.41 -24.81
CA TRP A 45 -9.77 10.12 -24.12
C TRP A 45 -9.71 10.66 -22.71
N LYS A 46 -10.50 11.69 -22.40
CA LYS A 46 -10.56 12.27 -21.05
C LYS A 46 -10.93 11.25 -19.99
N ASP A 47 -11.82 10.32 -20.31
CA ASP A 47 -12.30 9.28 -19.39
C ASP A 47 -11.63 7.90 -19.65
N ASP A 48 -10.83 7.77 -20.70
CA ASP A 48 -10.10 6.55 -21.03
C ASP A 48 -8.90 6.38 -20.11
N GLN A 49 -9.01 5.42 -19.16
CA GLN A 49 -7.96 5.17 -18.17
C GLN A 49 -6.67 4.60 -18.80
N TRP A 50 -6.78 3.86 -19.93
CA TRP A 50 -5.59 3.38 -20.64
C TRP A 50 -4.82 4.51 -21.30
N LYS A 51 -5.51 5.48 -21.87
CA LYS A 51 -4.90 6.70 -22.43
C LYS A 51 -4.21 7.53 -21.36
N LYS A 52 -4.79 7.62 -20.16
CA LYS A 52 -4.14 8.27 -19.01
C LYS A 52 -2.85 7.54 -18.61
N VAL A 53 -2.88 6.22 -18.54
CA VAL A 53 -1.69 5.43 -18.18
C VAL A 53 -0.60 5.56 -19.26
N GLU A 54 -0.94 5.55 -20.55
CA GLU A 54 0.01 5.84 -21.63
C GLU A 54 0.71 7.19 -21.42
N TYR A 55 -0.08 8.24 -21.19
CA TYR A 55 0.44 9.58 -20.92
C TYR A 55 1.35 9.64 -19.69
N GLU A 56 0.94 9.02 -18.60
CA GLU A 56 1.72 8.97 -17.36
C GLU A 56 3.09 8.30 -17.60
N ILE A 57 3.10 7.17 -18.30
CA ILE A 57 4.33 6.43 -18.63
C ILE A 57 5.24 7.26 -19.53
N GLU A 58 4.70 7.87 -20.58
CA GLU A 58 5.47 8.74 -21.48
C GLU A 58 6.06 9.94 -20.73
N ASN A 59 5.28 10.57 -19.84
CA ASN A 59 5.77 11.67 -19.01
C ASN A 59 6.85 11.24 -18.02
N MET A 60 6.72 10.04 -17.45
CA MET A 60 7.75 9.50 -16.56
C MET A 60 9.07 9.28 -17.26
N PHE A 61 9.04 8.83 -18.50
CA PHE A 61 10.25 8.62 -19.30
C PHE A 61 10.90 9.92 -19.80
N THR A 62 10.09 10.90 -20.19
CA THR A 62 10.58 12.18 -20.69
C THR A 62 10.97 13.16 -19.59
N SER A 63 10.32 13.07 -18.43
CA SER A 63 10.53 13.94 -17.27
C SER A 63 11.22 13.23 -16.12
N SER A 64 12.33 12.53 -16.39
CA SER A 64 13.10 11.79 -15.37
C SER A 64 13.43 12.62 -14.11
N ASN A 65 13.42 13.94 -14.22
CA ASN A 65 13.60 14.88 -13.11
C ASN A 65 12.34 15.06 -12.24
N ARG A 66 11.16 14.67 -12.72
CA ARG A 66 9.90 14.72 -11.96
C ARG A 66 9.59 13.43 -11.22
N ALA A 67 10.28 12.35 -11.48
CA ALA A 67 10.19 11.15 -10.68
C ALA A 67 10.73 11.43 -9.27
N VAL A 68 9.86 11.92 -8.41
CA VAL A 68 10.14 12.39 -7.05
C VAL A 68 10.81 11.33 -6.17
N TYR A 69 10.79 10.08 -6.60
CA TYR A 69 11.21 8.94 -5.77
C TYR A 69 12.23 8.00 -6.41
N GLY A 70 12.74 8.29 -7.58
CA GLY A 70 13.78 7.45 -8.17
C GLY A 70 14.12 7.88 -9.59
N LYS A 71 15.35 7.65 -9.97
CA LYS A 71 15.74 7.75 -11.37
C LYS A 71 15.15 6.56 -12.10
N ILE A 72 14.16 6.78 -12.92
CA ILE A 72 13.68 5.80 -13.88
C ILE A 72 14.61 5.91 -15.08
N SER A 73 15.20 4.79 -15.45
CA SER A 73 16.00 4.75 -16.67
C SER A 73 15.09 5.00 -17.88
N THR A 74 15.48 5.95 -18.72
CA THR A 74 14.75 6.27 -19.96
C THR A 74 15.05 5.31 -21.12
N PHE A 75 15.95 4.36 -20.92
CA PHE A 75 16.24 3.34 -21.93
C PHE A 75 16.44 1.98 -21.28
N ILE A 76 16.09 0.95 -22.01
CA ILE A 76 16.36 -0.43 -21.65
C ILE A 76 17.74 -0.75 -22.26
N PRO A 77 18.73 -1.16 -21.46
CA PRO A 77 19.98 -1.61 -22.02
C PRO A 77 19.72 -2.83 -22.92
N ILE A 78 20.27 -2.82 -24.10
CA ILE A 78 20.29 -4.00 -24.96
C ILE A 78 21.35 -4.92 -24.35
N LEU A 79 20.88 -6.00 -23.71
CA LEU A 79 21.73 -7.02 -23.15
C LEU A 79 21.93 -8.12 -24.18
N CYS A 80 23.17 -8.39 -24.53
CA CYS A 80 23.53 -9.57 -25.30
C CYS A 80 23.68 -10.77 -24.36
N GLU A 81 23.41 -11.96 -24.84
CA GLU A 81 23.45 -13.19 -24.02
C GLU A 81 24.78 -13.36 -23.27
N TYR A 82 25.87 -12.98 -23.85
CA TYR A 82 27.21 -13.06 -23.23
C TYR A 82 27.47 -11.97 -22.15
N ASP A 83 26.63 -10.94 -22.09
CA ASP A 83 26.70 -9.91 -21.04
C ASP A 83 25.98 -10.35 -19.75
N ILE A 84 25.25 -11.48 -19.79
CA ILE A 84 24.44 -11.96 -18.71
C ILE A 84 25.19 -13.05 -17.95
N VAL A 85 25.63 -12.70 -16.74
CA VAL A 85 26.40 -13.61 -15.88
C VAL A 85 25.53 -14.73 -15.27
N ASN A 86 24.22 -14.47 -15.13
CA ASN A 86 23.23 -15.42 -14.59
C ASN A 86 22.08 -15.64 -15.56
N SER A 87 21.24 -16.62 -15.30
CA SER A 87 20.02 -16.83 -16.07
C SER A 87 19.15 -15.58 -16.08
N VAL A 88 18.74 -15.11 -17.26
CA VAL A 88 17.81 -13.99 -17.44
C VAL A 88 16.51 -14.22 -16.69
N GLU A 89 16.07 -15.47 -16.60
CA GLU A 89 14.85 -15.87 -15.90
C GLU A 89 14.86 -15.46 -14.43
N THR A 90 16.03 -15.47 -13.78
CA THR A 90 16.16 -15.04 -12.39
C THR A 90 16.04 -13.53 -12.23
N MET A 91 16.29 -12.75 -13.28
CA MET A 91 16.21 -11.30 -13.29
C MET A 91 14.86 -10.78 -13.75
N LEU A 92 14.11 -11.55 -14.54
CA LEU A 92 12.81 -11.13 -15.06
C LEU A 92 11.79 -11.04 -13.94
N VAL A 93 11.07 -9.93 -13.92
CA VAL A 93 9.91 -9.72 -13.07
C VAL A 93 8.67 -10.05 -13.87
N THR A 94 7.98 -11.13 -13.50
CA THR A 94 6.77 -11.60 -14.18
C THR A 94 5.55 -11.39 -13.30
N ALA A 95 4.35 -11.44 -13.87
CA ALA A 95 3.09 -11.37 -13.14
C ALA A 95 3.01 -12.45 -12.05
N ALA A 96 3.43 -13.69 -12.37
CA ALA A 96 3.44 -14.78 -11.40
C ALA A 96 4.33 -14.48 -10.19
N ARG A 97 5.54 -13.98 -10.41
CA ARG A 97 6.48 -13.60 -9.33
C ARG A 97 5.98 -12.42 -8.50
N ILE A 98 5.31 -11.45 -9.14
CA ILE A 98 4.65 -10.35 -8.43
C ILE A 98 3.55 -10.87 -7.52
N ASN A 99 2.66 -11.73 -8.05
CA ASN A 99 1.58 -12.30 -7.26
C ASN A 99 2.13 -13.14 -6.09
N GLU A 100 3.14 -13.95 -6.33
CA GLU A 100 3.81 -14.72 -5.26
C GLU A 100 4.38 -13.80 -4.17
N ALA A 101 5.01 -12.69 -4.54
CA ALA A 101 5.56 -11.75 -3.58
C ALA A 101 4.46 -11.02 -2.78
N LEU A 102 3.33 -10.70 -3.40
CA LEU A 102 2.15 -10.14 -2.73
C LEU A 102 1.54 -11.14 -1.76
N ASP A 103 1.37 -12.39 -2.18
CA ASP A 103 0.79 -13.46 -1.36
C ASP A 103 1.66 -13.78 -0.14
N LYS A 104 3.00 -13.73 -0.29
CA LYS A 104 3.93 -13.82 0.85
C LYS A 104 3.68 -12.74 1.91
N ILE A 105 3.35 -11.54 1.51
CA ILE A 105 3.03 -10.45 2.47
C ILE A 105 1.67 -10.70 3.08
N ARG A 106 0.65 -11.03 2.28
CA ARG A 106 -0.72 -11.30 2.75
C ARG A 106 -0.79 -12.49 3.71
N SER A 107 0.04 -13.51 3.49
CA SER A 107 0.13 -14.67 4.38
C SER A 107 0.68 -14.33 5.76
N VAL A 108 1.20 -13.11 5.95
CA VAL A 108 1.69 -12.61 7.24
C VAL A 108 0.81 -11.49 7.77
N ASP A 109 0.60 -10.45 6.96
CA ASP A 109 -0.26 -9.29 7.25
C ASP A 109 -1.45 -9.30 6.30
N PHE A 110 -2.57 -9.88 6.72
CA PHE A 110 -3.80 -9.92 5.93
C PHE A 110 -4.41 -8.52 5.73
N SER A 111 -4.10 -7.58 6.62
CA SER A 111 -4.72 -6.27 6.65
C SER A 111 -4.08 -5.24 5.70
N ILE A 112 -2.96 -5.59 5.04
CA ILE A 112 -2.12 -4.67 4.27
C ILE A 112 -2.89 -3.83 3.23
N PHE A 113 -3.89 -4.43 2.58
CA PHE A 113 -4.67 -3.79 1.52
C PHE A 113 -6.07 -3.35 1.97
N TYR A 114 -6.37 -3.43 3.28
CA TYR A 114 -7.65 -3.00 3.81
C TYR A 114 -7.57 -1.60 4.42
N ARG A 115 -8.64 -0.84 4.27
CA ARG A 115 -8.83 0.47 4.90
C ARG A 115 -10.26 0.66 5.36
N ASP A 116 -10.45 1.63 6.24
CA ASP A 116 -11.79 2.05 6.66
C ASP A 116 -12.42 2.97 5.60
N THR A 117 -13.65 2.65 5.23
CA THR A 117 -14.49 3.49 4.37
C THR A 117 -15.79 3.81 5.08
N THR A 118 -16.41 4.93 4.73
CA THR A 118 -17.71 5.30 5.25
C THR A 118 -18.80 4.71 4.36
N PHE A 119 -19.66 3.90 4.94
CA PHE A 119 -20.90 3.43 4.33
C PHE A 119 -22.09 4.25 4.83
N SER A 120 -23.01 4.60 3.95
CA SER A 120 -24.23 5.31 4.29
C SER A 120 -25.36 4.85 3.36
N ASP A 121 -26.46 4.47 3.95
CA ASP A 121 -27.69 4.10 3.24
C ASP A 121 -28.91 4.60 4.01
N PRO A 122 -29.30 5.88 3.78
CA PRO A 122 -30.44 6.49 4.48
C PRO A 122 -31.77 5.78 4.21
N ALA A 123 -31.91 5.09 3.08
CA ALA A 123 -33.13 4.34 2.75
C ALA A 123 -33.34 3.17 3.72
N HIS A 124 -32.31 2.63 4.31
CA HIS A 124 -32.33 1.54 5.28
C HIS A 124 -31.91 1.98 6.70
N ASP A 125 -32.10 3.26 7.04
CA ASP A 125 -31.79 3.84 8.35
C ASP A 125 -30.30 3.73 8.76
N ILE A 126 -29.38 3.76 7.78
CA ILE A 126 -27.95 3.82 8.02
C ILE A 126 -27.45 5.21 7.65
N THR A 127 -27.21 6.05 8.66
CA THR A 127 -26.64 7.38 8.46
C THR A 127 -25.14 7.33 8.21
N ARG A 128 -24.43 6.51 8.96
CA ARG A 128 -22.97 6.35 8.82
C ARG A 128 -22.50 5.09 9.53
N GLU A 129 -21.76 4.27 8.82
CA GLU A 129 -21.08 3.10 9.36
C GLU A 129 -19.67 3.02 8.76
N PHE A 130 -18.73 2.40 9.46
CA PHE A 130 -17.39 2.18 8.96
C PHE A 130 -17.23 0.71 8.55
N LEU A 131 -16.86 0.50 7.29
CA LEU A 131 -16.61 -0.83 6.74
C LEU A 131 -15.16 -0.95 6.30
N LYS A 132 -14.60 -2.15 6.43
CA LYS A 132 -13.29 -2.49 5.85
C LYS A 132 -13.47 -2.75 4.36
N LYS A 133 -12.71 -2.04 3.55
CA LYS A 133 -12.69 -2.19 2.09
C LYS A 133 -11.30 -2.59 1.63
N GLU A 134 -11.23 -3.61 0.79
CA GLU A 134 -9.99 -3.97 0.14
C GLU A 134 -9.65 -2.96 -0.97
N VAL A 135 -8.43 -2.45 -0.95
CA VAL A 135 -7.91 -1.52 -1.96
C VAL A 135 -6.58 -2.06 -2.47
N LEU A 136 -6.65 -2.76 -3.59
CA LEU A 136 -5.46 -3.32 -4.24
C LEU A 136 -4.75 -2.25 -5.06
N PRO A 137 -3.42 -2.16 -4.98
CA PRO A 137 -2.66 -1.32 -5.90
C PRO A 137 -2.65 -1.93 -7.30
N ASP A 138 -2.63 -1.08 -8.31
CA ASP A 138 -2.29 -1.50 -9.66
C ASP A 138 -0.78 -1.73 -9.74
N VAL A 139 -0.35 -2.81 -10.40
CA VAL A 139 1.07 -3.10 -10.57
C VAL A 139 1.45 -2.96 -12.04
N ILE A 140 2.46 -2.13 -12.32
CA ILE A 140 2.95 -1.86 -13.66
C ILE A 140 4.41 -2.27 -13.75
N LEU A 141 4.73 -3.11 -14.74
CA LEU A 141 6.10 -3.47 -15.06
C LEU A 141 6.67 -2.45 -16.06
N MET A 142 7.66 -1.70 -15.62
CA MET A 142 8.33 -0.71 -16.42
C MET A 142 9.38 -1.37 -17.33
N PRO A 143 9.45 -0.99 -18.61
CA PRO A 143 10.35 -1.61 -19.58
C PRO A 143 11.81 -1.15 -19.37
N ASN A 144 12.33 -1.34 -18.18
CA ASN A 144 13.70 -0.98 -17.81
C ASN A 144 14.34 -2.06 -16.94
N ALA A 145 15.65 -1.95 -16.74
CA ALA A 145 16.38 -2.70 -15.72
C ALA A 145 16.67 -1.80 -14.53
N GLY A 146 16.53 -2.35 -13.31
CA GLY A 146 16.76 -1.57 -12.10
C GLY A 146 16.75 -2.40 -10.82
N THR A 147 17.16 -1.77 -9.73
CA THR A 147 17.20 -2.38 -8.40
C THR A 147 16.22 -1.73 -7.42
N LYS A 148 15.32 -0.90 -7.92
CA LYS A 148 14.34 -0.17 -7.10
C LYS A 148 12.95 -0.31 -7.71
N ALA A 149 11.97 -0.44 -6.83
CA ALA A 149 10.57 -0.29 -7.14
C ALA A 149 10.07 1.06 -6.60
N MET A 150 8.97 1.54 -7.15
CA MET A 150 8.35 2.79 -6.74
C MET A 150 6.88 2.56 -6.41
N MET A 151 6.42 3.14 -5.33
CA MET A 151 5.01 3.28 -5.03
C MET A 151 4.59 4.71 -5.41
N TRP A 152 3.67 4.81 -6.34
CA TRP A 152 3.09 6.08 -6.74
C TRP A 152 1.66 6.17 -6.25
N GLN A 153 1.43 7.12 -5.37
CA GLN A 153 0.13 7.41 -4.84
C GLN A 153 -0.06 8.92 -4.79
N GLU A 154 -1.14 9.40 -5.38
CA GLU A 154 -1.50 10.80 -5.27
C GLU A 154 -1.86 11.14 -3.82
N THR A 155 -1.17 12.11 -3.25
CA THR A 155 -1.41 12.61 -1.89
C THR A 155 -2.13 13.96 -1.90
N ALA A 156 -2.20 14.62 -3.07
CA ALA A 156 -2.88 15.88 -3.26
C ALA A 156 -4.34 15.66 -3.65
N GLY A 157 -5.25 16.45 -3.06
CA GLY A 157 -6.67 16.37 -3.36
C GLY A 157 -7.46 15.43 -2.44
N GLY A 158 -8.75 15.70 -2.28
CA GLY A 158 -9.63 15.01 -1.33
C GLY A 158 -10.09 13.61 -1.74
N ARG A 159 -9.52 13.01 -2.79
CA ARG A 159 -9.94 11.70 -3.29
C ARG A 159 -9.29 10.58 -2.49
N ARG A 160 -10.03 10.03 -1.56
CA ARG A 160 -9.61 8.91 -0.72
C ARG A 160 -9.70 7.54 -1.41
N ASP A 161 -10.31 7.49 -2.60
CA ASP A 161 -10.67 6.24 -3.28
C ASP A 161 -9.75 5.86 -4.45
N THR A 162 -8.68 6.61 -4.66
CA THR A 162 -7.72 6.31 -5.71
C THR A 162 -6.80 5.18 -5.31
N SER A 163 -6.69 4.16 -6.15
CA SER A 163 -5.71 3.08 -5.99
C SER A 163 -4.29 3.62 -6.17
N ALA A 164 -3.34 3.09 -5.41
CA ALA A 164 -1.93 3.33 -5.67
C ALA A 164 -1.47 2.51 -6.89
N ARG A 165 -0.34 2.90 -7.46
CA ARG A 165 0.36 2.12 -8.48
C ARG A 165 1.74 1.73 -8.01
N PHE A 166 2.04 0.44 -8.14
CA PHE A 166 3.36 -0.11 -7.87
C PHE A 166 4.09 -0.25 -9.20
N LEU A 167 5.24 0.39 -9.31
CA LEU A 167 6.06 0.38 -10.52
C LEU A 167 7.31 -0.45 -10.25
N PHE A 168 7.45 -1.54 -11.00
CA PHE A 168 8.60 -2.43 -10.91
C PHE A 168 9.36 -2.44 -12.24
N PRO A 169 10.70 -2.52 -12.22
CA PRO A 169 11.45 -2.79 -13.45
C PRO A 169 11.14 -4.20 -13.95
N VAL A 170 11.01 -4.37 -15.25
CA VAL A 170 10.80 -5.71 -15.86
C VAL A 170 12.00 -6.63 -15.65
N MET A 171 13.18 -6.04 -15.41
CA MET A 171 14.41 -6.76 -15.07
C MET A 171 15.01 -6.18 -13.80
N THR A 172 15.25 -7.03 -12.80
CA THR A 172 15.91 -6.61 -11.56
C THR A 172 17.00 -7.60 -11.13
N ALA A 173 18.15 -7.06 -10.74
CA ALA A 173 19.17 -7.83 -10.04
C ALA A 173 18.93 -7.86 -8.51
N GLY A 174 17.92 -7.12 -8.02
CA GLY A 174 17.53 -7.09 -6.62
C GLY A 174 16.60 -8.24 -6.24
N ASN A 175 16.43 -8.43 -4.94
CA ASN A 175 15.45 -9.38 -4.43
C ASN A 175 14.04 -8.81 -4.58
N LEU A 176 13.20 -9.45 -5.39
CA LEU A 176 11.84 -9.00 -5.68
C LEU A 176 10.95 -8.97 -4.43
N ASP A 177 11.08 -9.96 -3.55
CA ASP A 177 10.31 -10.00 -2.29
C ASP A 177 10.65 -8.81 -1.39
N GLU A 178 11.92 -8.40 -1.36
CA GLU A 178 12.33 -7.21 -0.60
C GLU A 178 11.81 -5.91 -1.22
N LEU A 179 11.87 -5.81 -2.55
CA LEU A 179 11.33 -4.65 -3.27
C LEU A 179 9.80 -4.54 -3.07
N MET A 180 9.10 -5.67 -3.17
CA MET A 180 7.66 -5.72 -2.94
C MET A 180 7.32 -5.33 -1.49
N LEU A 181 8.01 -5.89 -0.52
CA LEU A 181 7.78 -5.61 0.90
C LEU A 181 8.05 -4.14 1.25
N GLU A 182 9.11 -3.56 0.67
CA GLU A 182 9.41 -2.13 0.86
C GLU A 182 8.32 -1.24 0.23
N THR A 183 7.86 -1.59 -0.96
CA THR A 183 6.81 -0.86 -1.67
C THR A 183 5.46 -0.98 -0.94
N ALA A 184 5.12 -2.18 -0.48
CA ALA A 184 3.91 -2.44 0.30
C ALA A 184 3.94 -1.71 1.66
N GLY A 185 5.09 -1.63 2.32
CA GLY A 185 5.24 -0.83 3.55
C GLY A 185 4.99 0.66 3.31
N ARG A 186 5.51 1.22 2.21
CA ARG A 186 5.19 2.61 1.81
C ARG A 186 3.71 2.79 1.54
N PHE A 187 3.09 1.83 0.85
CA PHE A 187 1.66 1.83 0.57
C PHE A 187 0.84 1.83 1.87
N ARG A 188 1.16 0.96 2.82
CA ARG A 188 0.47 0.89 4.12
C ARG A 188 0.51 2.23 4.86
N TRP A 189 1.67 2.88 4.89
CA TRP A 189 1.83 4.18 5.50
C TRP A 189 0.97 5.25 4.81
N GLU A 190 1.08 5.38 3.48
CA GLU A 190 0.38 6.42 2.74
C GLU A 190 -1.14 6.21 2.72
N MET A 191 -1.58 4.94 2.73
CA MET A 191 -3.00 4.61 2.84
C MET A 191 -3.58 5.16 4.14
N CYS A 192 -2.97 4.84 5.29
CA CYS A 192 -3.40 5.36 6.58
C CYS A 192 -3.31 6.90 6.62
N ARG A 193 -2.24 7.48 6.07
CA ARG A 193 -2.08 8.92 6.00
C ARG A 193 -3.21 9.60 5.21
N LYS A 194 -3.65 8.98 4.11
CA LYS A 194 -4.80 9.49 3.33
C LYS A 194 -6.13 9.39 4.07
N GLU A 195 -6.35 8.29 4.79
CA GLU A 195 -7.54 8.12 5.62
C GLU A 195 -7.66 9.24 6.65
N GLN A 196 -6.57 9.56 7.33
CA GLN A 196 -6.53 10.56 8.39
C GLN A 196 -6.45 12.00 7.85
N GLY A 197 -6.09 12.18 6.59
CA GLY A 197 -5.99 13.49 5.94
C GLY A 197 -5.03 14.44 6.68
N ALA A 198 -5.48 15.65 7.00
CA ALA A 198 -4.65 16.66 7.67
C ALA A 198 -4.20 16.26 9.09
N ARG A 199 -4.89 15.32 9.73
CA ARG A 199 -4.61 14.87 11.11
C ARG A 199 -3.78 13.59 11.18
N TRP A 200 -3.18 13.16 10.10
CA TRP A 200 -2.45 11.90 10.00
C TRP A 200 -1.38 11.66 11.07
N ASN A 201 -0.85 12.71 11.68
CA ASN A 201 0.15 12.70 12.75
C ASN A 201 -0.38 13.18 14.11
N ASP A 202 -1.67 13.41 14.25
CA ASP A 202 -2.29 13.76 15.52
C ASP A 202 -2.55 12.47 16.33
N ILE A 203 -1.88 12.33 17.48
CA ILE A 203 -1.99 11.13 18.34
C ILE A 203 -3.44 10.85 18.76
N ARG A 204 -4.30 11.87 18.80
CA ARG A 204 -5.72 11.71 19.16
C ARG A 204 -6.51 10.89 18.15
N GLU A 205 -6.04 10.79 16.92
CA GLU A 205 -6.67 9.96 15.88
C GLU A 205 -6.42 8.47 16.07
N MET A 206 -5.51 8.07 16.96
CA MET A 206 -5.20 6.68 17.29
C MET A 206 -5.07 5.80 16.05
N SER A 207 -4.24 6.25 15.10
CA SER A 207 -3.97 5.58 13.83
C SER A 207 -2.53 5.10 13.73
N LEU A 208 -2.26 4.20 12.77
CA LEU A 208 -0.89 3.72 12.51
C LEU A 208 0.10 4.88 12.36
N THR A 209 -0.24 5.84 11.51
CA THR A 209 0.68 6.94 11.21
C THR A 209 0.84 7.89 12.38
N SER A 210 -0.23 8.17 13.15
CA SER A 210 -0.17 9.08 14.28
C SER A 210 0.60 8.50 15.46
N GLU A 211 0.34 7.25 15.84
CA GLU A 211 1.06 6.59 16.94
C GLU A 211 2.52 6.32 16.59
N TYR A 212 2.79 5.89 15.36
CA TYR A 212 4.16 5.65 14.92
C TYR A 212 4.95 6.96 14.79
N TYR A 213 4.32 8.03 14.30
CA TYR A 213 4.91 9.37 14.27
C TYR A 213 5.26 9.85 15.67
N ASP A 214 4.33 9.76 16.62
CA ASP A 214 4.55 10.16 18.02
C ASP A 214 5.70 9.37 18.65
N TYR A 215 5.70 8.05 18.49
CA TYR A 215 6.77 7.18 18.95
C TYR A 215 8.14 7.62 18.44
N VAL A 216 8.27 7.89 17.14
CA VAL A 216 9.54 8.28 16.51
C VAL A 216 9.90 9.72 16.83
N GLN A 217 8.94 10.64 16.87
CA GLN A 217 9.17 12.05 17.18
C GLN A 217 9.66 12.26 18.61
N TYR A 218 9.04 11.56 19.55
CA TYR A 218 9.29 11.74 20.98
C TYR A 218 10.10 10.61 21.64
N TYR A 219 10.84 9.82 20.87
CA TYR A 219 11.58 8.66 21.36
C TYR A 219 12.50 8.97 22.55
N LYS A 220 13.10 10.16 22.60
CA LYS A 220 13.98 10.56 23.71
C LYS A 220 13.27 10.62 25.04
N LYS A 221 12.00 11.05 25.03
CA LYS A 221 11.15 11.19 26.20
C LYS A 221 10.39 9.91 26.56
N ASN A 222 10.40 8.92 25.67
CA ASN A 222 9.68 7.67 25.89
C ASN A 222 10.41 6.82 26.94
N HIS A 223 9.74 6.55 28.08
CA HIS A 223 10.29 5.78 29.20
C HIS A 223 10.28 4.27 28.95
N ASP A 224 9.44 3.78 28.03
CA ASP A 224 9.37 2.36 27.66
C ASP A 224 10.52 1.92 26.72
N LEU A 225 11.34 2.87 26.27
CA LEU A 225 12.50 2.58 25.42
C LEU A 225 13.78 2.52 26.24
N SER A 226 14.51 1.42 26.10
CA SER A 226 15.86 1.31 26.64
C SER A 226 16.83 2.30 25.98
N PRO A 227 17.96 2.64 26.60
CA PRO A 227 18.99 3.49 26.01
C PRO A 227 19.46 2.98 24.65
N GLU A 228 19.63 1.67 24.49
CA GLU A 228 20.06 1.01 23.24
C GLU A 228 18.98 1.15 22.16
N ALA A 229 17.70 1.01 22.53
CA ALA A 229 16.59 1.21 21.59
C ALA A 229 16.50 2.66 21.12
N LYS A 230 16.74 3.64 22.01
CA LYS A 230 16.82 5.06 21.67
C LYS A 230 17.96 5.37 20.69
N GLU A 231 19.14 4.79 20.91
CA GLU A 231 20.27 5.00 20.03
C GLU A 231 20.08 4.33 18.66
N LYS A 232 19.48 3.10 18.62
CA LYS A 232 19.08 2.45 17.37
C LYS A 232 18.12 3.32 16.56
N LEU A 233 17.11 3.88 17.22
CA LEU A 233 16.11 4.72 16.56
C LEU A 233 16.69 6.04 16.06
N LYS A 234 17.58 6.68 16.83
CA LYS A 234 18.34 7.85 16.41
C LYS A 234 19.14 7.57 15.13
N ASN A 235 19.84 6.44 15.09
CA ASN A 235 20.62 6.01 13.93
C ASN A 235 19.73 5.69 12.72
N ALA A 236 18.55 5.07 12.93
CA ALA A 236 17.58 4.81 11.89
C ALA A 236 17.03 6.13 11.29
N LEU A 237 16.68 7.10 12.13
CA LEU A 237 16.26 8.44 11.71
C LEU A 237 17.34 9.16 10.88
N TRP A 238 18.57 9.12 11.36
CA TRP A 238 19.68 9.73 10.63
C TRP A 238 19.87 9.11 9.24
N LYS A 239 19.88 7.77 9.16
CA LYS A 239 19.98 7.04 7.88
C LYS A 239 18.79 7.33 6.95
N ALA A 240 17.60 7.48 7.49
CA ALA A 240 16.39 7.83 6.76
C ALA A 240 16.26 9.35 6.47
N LYS A 241 17.26 10.16 6.79
CA LYS A 241 17.22 11.63 6.63
C LYS A 241 15.98 12.26 7.29
N ASN A 242 15.64 11.80 8.49
CA ASN A 242 14.45 12.18 9.26
C ASN A 242 13.11 11.91 8.54
N ASN A 243 13.09 10.96 7.62
CA ASN A 243 11.85 10.51 6.99
C ASN A 243 11.21 9.40 7.83
N TYR A 244 10.17 9.73 8.58
CA TYR A 244 9.46 8.80 9.47
C TYR A 244 8.86 7.59 8.74
N ARG A 245 8.33 7.81 7.52
CA ARG A 245 7.83 6.72 6.67
C ARG A 245 8.91 5.69 6.38
N GLU A 246 10.10 6.12 6.01
CA GLU A 246 11.19 5.19 5.70
C GLU A 246 11.69 4.43 6.95
N VAL A 247 11.59 5.04 8.14
CA VAL A 247 11.83 4.33 9.41
C VAL A 247 10.77 3.25 9.62
N PHE A 248 9.49 3.61 9.44
CA PHE A 248 8.38 2.67 9.51
C PHE A 248 8.56 1.51 8.52
N VAL A 249 8.92 1.80 7.26
CA VAL A 249 9.11 0.76 6.23
C VAL A 249 10.18 -0.24 6.64
N LYS A 250 11.26 0.20 7.26
CA LYS A 250 12.31 -0.70 7.78
C LYS A 250 11.80 -1.56 8.94
N ASP A 251 11.05 -0.98 9.86
CA ASP A 251 10.44 -1.73 10.94
C ASP A 251 9.36 -2.71 10.41
N TYR A 252 8.58 -2.31 9.41
CA TYR A 252 7.61 -3.20 8.76
C TYR A 252 8.30 -4.38 8.05
N GLN A 253 9.46 -4.15 7.42
CA GLN A 253 10.27 -5.26 6.87
C GLN A 253 10.72 -6.23 7.97
N VAL A 254 11.14 -5.73 9.13
CA VAL A 254 11.50 -6.56 10.29
C VAL A 254 10.29 -7.31 10.81
N TRP A 255 9.14 -6.66 10.86
CA TRP A 255 7.85 -7.21 11.28
C TRP A 255 7.49 -8.46 10.47
N ILE A 256 7.44 -8.32 9.15
CA ILE A 256 7.07 -9.41 8.24
C ILE A 256 8.13 -10.52 8.18
N LYS A 257 9.41 -10.16 8.15
CA LYS A 257 10.49 -11.16 7.90
C LYS A 257 10.91 -11.93 9.13
N TYR A 258 10.84 -11.31 10.31
CA TYR A 258 11.44 -11.84 11.53
C TYR A 258 10.45 -12.01 12.68
N GLU A 259 9.70 -10.97 13.03
CA GLU A 259 8.77 -11.02 14.17
C GLU A 259 7.67 -12.07 13.95
N ALA A 260 7.15 -12.18 12.72
CA ALA A 260 6.19 -13.21 12.34
C ALA A 260 6.70 -14.65 12.55
N LYS A 261 8.01 -14.84 12.55
CA LYS A 261 8.67 -16.14 12.75
C LYS A 261 9.17 -16.36 14.18
N GLY A 262 8.77 -15.47 15.11
CA GLY A 262 9.21 -15.54 16.51
C GLY A 262 10.67 -15.09 16.74
N SER A 263 11.29 -14.42 15.76
CA SER A 263 12.62 -13.83 15.91
C SER A 263 12.50 -12.36 16.32
N PHE A 264 12.49 -12.10 17.64
CA PHE A 264 12.19 -10.81 18.21
C PHE A 264 13.34 -9.81 18.07
N ARG A 265 13.21 -8.88 17.13
CA ARG A 265 14.23 -7.86 16.81
C ARG A 265 13.78 -6.44 17.10
N MET A 266 12.47 -6.24 17.28
CA MET A 266 11.89 -4.93 17.52
C MET A 266 11.84 -4.60 19.02
N ASN A 267 11.84 -3.30 19.32
CA ASN A 267 11.51 -2.86 20.67
C ASN A 267 10.01 -3.01 20.96
N ARG A 268 9.66 -2.99 22.25
CA ARG A 268 8.28 -3.24 22.71
C ARG A 268 7.27 -2.24 22.14
N VAL A 269 7.66 -0.95 22.02
CA VAL A 269 6.75 0.11 21.59
C VAL A 269 6.40 -0.06 20.09
N ALA A 270 7.41 -0.16 19.22
CA ALA A 270 7.20 -0.39 17.80
C ALA A 270 6.42 -1.68 17.53
N ARG A 271 6.76 -2.77 18.26
CA ARG A 271 6.04 -4.05 18.17
C ARG A 271 4.55 -3.88 18.53
N GLY A 272 4.24 -3.16 19.61
CA GLY A 272 2.86 -2.92 20.04
C GLY A 272 2.05 -2.13 19.02
N ILE A 273 2.65 -1.12 18.39
CA ILE A 273 2.02 -0.34 17.31
C ILE A 273 1.76 -1.24 16.09
N LEU A 274 2.78 -1.95 15.61
CA LEU A 274 2.63 -2.81 14.44
C LEU A 274 1.65 -3.95 14.68
N PHE A 275 1.64 -4.55 15.88
CA PHE A 275 0.67 -5.59 16.19
C PHE A 275 -0.78 -5.09 16.14
N ARG A 276 -1.01 -3.84 16.57
CA ARG A 276 -2.35 -3.23 16.56
C ARG A 276 -2.85 -2.93 15.15
N TYR A 277 -2.00 -2.38 14.30
CA TYR A 277 -2.39 -1.86 12.99
C TYR A 277 -2.04 -2.76 11.80
N CYS A 278 -1.10 -3.67 11.96
CA CYS A 278 -0.66 -4.64 10.97
C CYS A 278 -0.67 -6.05 11.59
N PRO A 279 -1.84 -6.53 12.03
CA PRO A 279 -1.95 -7.79 12.76
C PRO A 279 -1.54 -8.95 11.86
N PHE A 280 -0.90 -9.94 12.48
CA PHE A 280 -0.60 -11.19 11.78
C PHE A 280 -1.87 -12.00 11.48
N VAL A 281 -1.82 -12.86 10.48
CA VAL A 281 -2.85 -13.87 10.24
C VAL A 281 -3.02 -14.77 11.47
N LYS A 282 -4.17 -15.40 11.59
CA LYS A 282 -4.55 -16.20 12.76
C LYS A 282 -3.55 -17.29 13.10
N GLU A 283 -3.04 -17.99 12.10
CA GLU A 283 -2.09 -19.10 12.27
C GLU A 283 -0.80 -18.62 12.95
N ILE A 284 -0.29 -17.46 12.54
CA ILE A 284 0.89 -16.85 13.15
C ILE A 284 0.57 -16.38 14.57
N ARG A 285 -0.58 -15.71 14.78
CA ARG A 285 -0.98 -15.29 16.13
C ARG A 285 -1.08 -16.48 17.09
N ASP A 286 -1.66 -17.60 16.63
CA ASP A 286 -1.80 -18.82 17.43
C ASP A 286 -0.42 -19.43 17.77
N SER A 287 0.52 -19.41 16.83
CA SER A 287 1.89 -19.88 17.10
C SER A 287 2.64 -18.97 18.09
N LEU A 288 2.37 -17.67 18.09
CA LEU A 288 3.00 -16.69 18.98
C LEU A 288 2.39 -16.62 20.38
N LYS A 289 1.21 -17.23 20.62
CA LYS A 289 0.54 -17.27 21.95
C LYS A 289 1.41 -17.87 23.05
N VAL A 290 2.34 -18.75 22.70
CA VAL A 290 3.28 -19.37 23.65
C VAL A 290 4.35 -18.38 24.13
N SER A 291 4.56 -17.29 23.41
CA SER A 291 5.55 -16.28 23.74
C SER A 291 5.00 -15.25 24.74
N PRO A 292 5.61 -15.08 25.94
CA PRO A 292 5.16 -14.07 26.90
C PRO A 292 5.11 -12.65 26.33
N MET A 293 5.95 -12.34 25.33
CA MET A 293 5.99 -11.02 24.71
C MET A 293 4.75 -10.71 23.85
N TYR A 294 4.09 -11.74 23.32
CA TYR A 294 2.90 -11.58 22.48
C TYR A 294 1.60 -11.89 23.21
N GLN A 295 1.65 -12.64 24.28
CA GLN A 295 0.47 -13.14 24.96
C GLN A 295 -0.53 -12.02 25.34
N GLU A 296 -0.04 -10.96 25.97
CA GLU A 296 -0.89 -9.83 26.35
C GLU A 296 -1.46 -9.09 25.12
N MET A 297 -0.64 -8.92 24.07
CA MET A 297 -1.08 -8.24 22.84
C MET A 297 -2.14 -9.04 22.11
N ILE A 298 -1.96 -10.36 22.02
CA ILE A 298 -2.92 -11.26 21.36
C ILE A 298 -4.24 -11.28 22.14
N GLN A 299 -4.20 -11.37 23.47
CA GLN A 299 -5.42 -11.30 24.30
C GLN A 299 -6.20 -10.00 24.08
N LYS A 300 -5.51 -8.86 24.09
CA LYS A 300 -6.14 -7.57 23.81
C LYS A 300 -6.73 -7.51 22.40
N TYR A 301 -6.02 -8.03 21.41
CA TYR A 301 -6.47 -8.10 20.03
C TYR A 301 -7.73 -8.98 19.91
N ASP A 302 -7.71 -10.18 20.48
CA ASP A 302 -8.86 -11.11 20.44
C ASP A 302 -10.12 -10.49 21.09
N ILE A 303 -9.96 -9.70 22.16
CA ILE A 303 -11.08 -8.97 22.77
C ILE A 303 -11.64 -7.91 21.84
N ILE A 304 -10.77 -7.14 21.16
CA ILE A 304 -11.17 -6.09 20.21
C ILE A 304 -11.90 -6.73 19.03
N ILE A 305 -11.29 -7.73 18.41
CA ILE A 305 -11.91 -8.43 17.28
C ILE A 305 -13.23 -9.09 17.65
N GLY A 306 -13.33 -9.65 18.85
CA GLY A 306 -14.59 -10.21 19.34
C GLY A 306 -15.71 -9.15 19.55
N ARG A 307 -15.35 -7.89 19.80
CA ARG A 307 -16.31 -6.77 19.83
C ARG A 307 -16.71 -6.36 18.42
N GLU A 308 -15.75 -6.23 17.54
CA GLU A 308 -15.99 -5.86 16.13
C GLU A 308 -16.86 -6.91 15.42
N LYS A 309 -16.59 -8.20 15.58
CA LYS A 309 -17.44 -9.27 15.05
C LYS A 309 -18.90 -9.15 15.50
N ARG A 310 -19.11 -8.86 16.78
CA ARG A 310 -20.47 -8.65 17.31
C ARG A 310 -21.11 -7.39 16.73
N HIS A 311 -20.34 -6.31 16.59
CA HIS A 311 -20.83 -5.08 15.98
C HIS A 311 -21.25 -5.31 14.53
N VAL A 312 -20.42 -5.98 13.73
CA VAL A 312 -20.74 -6.36 12.34
C VAL A 312 -22.02 -7.19 12.27
N ALA A 313 -22.16 -8.21 13.13
CA ALA A 313 -23.35 -9.05 13.13
C ALA A 313 -24.63 -8.26 13.49
N LEU A 314 -24.55 -7.34 14.45
CA LEU A 314 -25.67 -6.47 14.83
C LEU A 314 -26.01 -5.48 13.70
N PHE A 315 -25.00 -4.95 13.04
CA PHE A 315 -25.19 -4.06 11.90
C PHE A 315 -25.86 -4.78 10.73
N GLU A 316 -25.41 -5.99 10.35
CA GLU A 316 -26.04 -6.81 9.32
C GLU A 316 -27.50 -7.13 9.65
N ASP A 317 -27.78 -7.49 10.91
CA ASP A 317 -29.14 -7.80 11.36
C ASP A 317 -30.06 -6.57 11.29
N LYS A 318 -29.55 -5.40 11.74
CA LYS A 318 -30.28 -4.13 11.63
C LYS A 318 -30.59 -3.80 10.18
N TYR A 319 -29.62 -3.93 9.28
CA TYR A 319 -29.75 -3.62 7.87
C TYR A 319 -30.80 -4.52 7.18
N ARG A 320 -30.76 -5.83 7.45
CA ARG A 320 -31.77 -6.79 6.94
C ARG A 320 -33.19 -6.50 7.49
N LYS A 321 -33.32 -6.13 8.76
CA LYS A 321 -34.60 -5.76 9.35
C LYS A 321 -35.21 -4.50 8.73
N ALA A 322 -34.34 -3.60 8.25
CA ALA A 322 -34.77 -2.42 7.49
C ALA A 322 -35.12 -2.72 6.03
N GLY A 323 -35.01 -3.98 5.58
CA GLY A 323 -35.31 -4.41 4.21
C GLY A 323 -34.11 -4.35 3.25
N GLY A 324 -32.90 -4.10 3.74
CA GLY A 324 -31.70 -4.08 2.93
C GLY A 324 -31.16 -5.48 2.63
N GLU A 325 -30.60 -5.66 1.44
CA GLU A 325 -29.82 -6.83 1.06
C GLU A 325 -28.33 -6.55 1.30
N LEU A 326 -27.58 -7.55 1.81
CA LEU A 326 -26.16 -7.39 2.09
C LEU A 326 -25.38 -7.04 0.82
N THR A 327 -24.67 -5.94 0.86
CA THR A 327 -23.82 -5.50 -0.23
C THR A 327 -22.49 -6.26 -0.22
N GLU A 328 -21.78 -6.28 -1.37
CA GLU A 328 -20.43 -6.84 -1.47
C GLU A 328 -19.48 -6.22 -0.44
N GLU A 329 -19.58 -4.92 -0.19
CA GLU A 329 -18.76 -4.22 0.81
C GLU A 329 -18.99 -4.74 2.25
N MET A 330 -20.24 -5.09 2.60
CA MET A 330 -20.54 -5.68 3.90
C MET A 330 -19.97 -7.10 4.03
N ILE A 331 -20.04 -7.88 2.94
CA ILE A 331 -19.48 -9.23 2.91
C ILE A 331 -17.96 -9.16 3.10
N VAL A 332 -17.27 -8.31 2.36
CA VAL A 332 -15.81 -8.09 2.49
C VAL A 332 -15.45 -7.63 3.90
N ASN A 333 -16.23 -6.72 4.49
CA ASN A 333 -16.03 -6.27 5.87
C ASN A 333 -16.14 -7.42 6.87
N LYS A 334 -17.11 -8.31 6.71
CA LYS A 334 -17.27 -9.48 7.58
C LYS A 334 -16.08 -10.43 7.44
N GLU A 335 -15.72 -10.78 6.20
CA GLU A 335 -14.58 -11.65 5.92
C GLU A 335 -13.28 -11.13 6.54
N PHE A 336 -13.05 -9.81 6.49
CA PHE A 336 -11.89 -9.19 7.15
C PHE A 336 -11.79 -9.54 8.63
N TYR A 337 -12.89 -9.51 9.37
CA TYR A 337 -12.86 -9.82 10.79
C TYR A 337 -12.82 -11.34 11.08
N GLU A 338 -13.06 -12.20 10.10
CA GLU A 338 -12.93 -13.65 10.21
C GLU A 338 -11.49 -14.14 10.01
N MET A 339 -10.63 -13.36 9.33
CA MET A 339 -9.20 -13.63 9.17
C MET A 339 -8.43 -13.45 10.48
#